data_62ab92b853d1dbacf95ef9793207ed0b
#
_entry.id   62ab92b853d1dbacf95ef9793207ed0b
#
_cell.length_a   1.000
_cell.length_b   1.000
_cell.length_c   1.000
_cell.angle_alpha   90.00
_cell.angle_beta   90.00
_cell.angle_gamma   90.00
#
_symmetry.space_group_name_H-M   'P 1'
#
loop_
_entity.id
_entity.type
_entity.pdbx_description
1 polymer ?
#
loop_
_entity_poly.entity_id
_entity_poly.type
_entity_poly.pdbx_seq_one_letter_code
_entity_poly.pdbx_strand_id
1 'polypeptide(L)'
;VLILITLLSFKGFPYAAYDVKNTTVIQGVGIDYDEKEGFILTVEIFDASQSSGVDEVSSGNLTKVITVKGEDISSAMDELTLKIGKTLIYSQKRVVVISKDALSQGVTNVMDFFVRDYKTRSSVLVAATVNCTAADVMSANEGNVSFPARELQELLKSGKINGYTTEVDFATLTELTKDKYTSAYLPVFDIQNSGKDTFAAL
;
A
#
# COMPACT_ATOMS: atom_id res chain seq x y z
N VAL A 1 17.00 6.99 -50.71
CA VAL A 1 15.99 6.05 -50.21
C VAL A 1 16.30 5.66 -48.76
N LEU A 2 17.55 5.29 -48.39
CA LEU A 2 17.94 4.91 -47.02
C LEU A 2 17.75 6.05 -46.02
N ILE A 3 18.09 7.29 -46.35
CA ILE A 3 17.94 8.48 -45.50
C ILE A 3 16.45 8.79 -45.24
N LEU A 4 15.58 8.53 -46.21
CA LEU A 4 14.14 8.74 -46.06
C LEU A 4 13.51 7.71 -45.13
N ILE A 5 14.00 6.48 -45.10
CA ILE A 5 13.55 5.41 -44.22
C ILE A 5 13.96 5.70 -42.77
N THR A 6 15.19 6.21 -42.55
CA THR A 6 15.64 6.59 -41.19
C THR A 6 14.88 7.80 -40.65
N LEU A 7 14.52 8.77 -41.50
CA LEU A 7 13.69 9.92 -41.08
C LEU A 7 12.24 9.54 -40.74
N LEU A 8 11.69 8.52 -41.41
CA LEU A 8 10.35 7.99 -41.09
C LEU A 8 10.32 7.14 -39.79
N SER A 9 11.44 6.50 -39.47
CA SER A 9 11.57 5.75 -38.20
C SER A 9 11.71 6.64 -36.97
N PHE A 10 12.01 7.94 -37.15
CA PHE A 10 12.13 8.93 -36.10
C PHE A 10 10.80 9.65 -35.75
N LYS A 11 9.67 9.27 -36.37
CA LYS A 11 8.34 9.64 -35.88
C LYS A 11 8.11 8.86 -34.56
N GLY A 12 8.52 9.50 -33.48
CA GLY A 12 8.58 8.94 -32.14
C GLY A 12 7.32 8.16 -31.81
N PHE A 13 7.53 6.96 -31.30
CA PHE A 13 6.54 6.32 -30.46
C PHE A 13 6.05 7.39 -29.47
N PRO A 14 4.76 7.66 -29.38
CA PRO A 14 4.25 8.50 -28.31
C PRO A 14 4.55 7.76 -27.01
N TYR A 15 5.69 8.06 -26.39
CA TYR A 15 5.84 7.75 -24.97
C TYR A 15 4.70 8.51 -24.32
N ALA A 16 3.74 7.79 -23.78
CA ALA A 16 2.78 8.35 -22.86
C ALA A 16 3.61 8.87 -21.67
N ALA A 17 4.03 10.12 -21.76
CA ALA A 17 4.66 10.81 -20.65
C ALA A 17 3.57 10.90 -19.58
N TYR A 18 3.69 10.10 -18.55
CA TYR A 18 2.85 10.24 -17.36
C TYR A 18 3.07 11.66 -16.85
N ASP A 19 2.04 12.48 -16.92
CA ASP A 19 2.07 13.81 -16.32
C ASP A 19 2.17 13.63 -14.81
N VAL A 20 3.36 13.86 -14.27
CA VAL A 20 3.66 13.70 -12.82
C VAL A 20 2.69 14.52 -11.97
N LYS A 21 2.19 15.65 -12.50
CA LYS A 21 1.21 16.48 -11.80
C LYS A 21 -0.16 15.81 -11.66
N ASN A 22 -0.47 14.85 -12.51
CA ASN A 22 -1.75 14.15 -12.53
C ASN A 22 -1.64 12.72 -12.02
N THR A 23 -0.57 12.41 -11.30
CA THR A 23 -0.29 11.08 -10.74
C THR A 23 -0.17 11.12 -9.23
N THR A 24 -0.68 10.08 -8.58
CA THR A 24 -0.59 9.86 -7.14
C THR A 24 -0.03 8.48 -6.88
N VAL A 25 0.95 8.38 -6.01
CA VAL A 25 1.65 7.12 -5.69
C VAL A 25 1.08 6.53 -4.41
N ILE A 26 0.64 5.28 -4.46
CA ILE A 26 0.23 4.52 -3.29
C ILE A 26 1.49 3.95 -2.61
N GLN A 27 1.65 4.25 -1.31
CA GLN A 27 2.78 3.78 -0.50
C GLN A 27 2.40 2.60 0.39
N GLY A 28 1.21 2.59 0.97
CA GLY A 28 0.71 1.53 1.83
C GLY A 28 -0.80 1.39 1.77
N VAL A 29 -1.29 0.21 2.13
CA VAL A 29 -2.73 -0.11 2.14
C VAL A 29 -3.04 -0.88 3.41
N GLY A 30 -3.96 -0.36 4.23
CA GLY A 30 -4.64 -1.08 5.30
C GLY A 30 -5.96 -1.64 4.79
N ILE A 31 -6.30 -2.87 5.16
CA ILE A 31 -7.52 -3.57 4.75
C ILE A 31 -8.25 -4.03 6.00
N ASP A 32 -9.41 -3.46 6.23
CA ASP A 32 -10.35 -3.84 7.26
C ASP A 32 -11.64 -4.39 6.63
N TYR A 33 -12.45 -5.03 7.45
CA TYR A 33 -13.77 -5.51 7.04
C TYR A 33 -14.80 -5.24 8.15
N ASP A 34 -15.96 -4.78 7.74
CA ASP A 34 -17.14 -4.61 8.59
C ASP A 34 -18.35 -5.29 7.93
N GLU A 35 -19.18 -6.00 8.71
CA GLU A 35 -20.33 -6.74 8.18
C GLU A 35 -21.37 -5.87 7.45
N LYS A 36 -21.46 -4.58 7.80
CA LYS A 36 -22.44 -3.65 7.20
C LYS A 36 -21.84 -2.83 6.06
N GLU A 37 -20.56 -2.52 6.14
CA GLU A 37 -19.88 -1.60 5.23
C GLU A 37 -19.03 -2.31 4.18
N GLY A 38 -18.78 -3.62 4.34
CA GLY A 38 -17.91 -4.40 3.49
C GLY A 38 -16.42 -4.16 3.78
N PHE A 39 -15.60 -4.12 2.74
CA PHE A 39 -14.17 -3.84 2.88
C PHE A 39 -13.92 -2.34 3.04
N ILE A 40 -13.07 -2.00 4.00
CA ILE A 40 -12.64 -0.64 4.29
C ILE A 40 -11.15 -0.57 3.99
N LEU A 41 -10.76 0.26 3.04
CA LEU A 41 -9.36 0.46 2.66
C LEU A 41 -8.85 1.79 3.20
N THR A 42 -7.78 1.75 3.95
CA THR A 42 -7.04 2.93 4.43
C THR A 42 -5.73 3.01 3.66
N VAL A 43 -5.62 3.99 2.77
CA VAL A 43 -4.55 4.06 1.78
C VAL A 43 -3.67 5.28 2.04
N GLU A 44 -2.37 5.06 2.23
CA GLU A 44 -1.37 6.12 2.25
C GLU A 44 -0.96 6.45 0.82
N ILE A 45 -1.13 7.71 0.45
CA ILE A 45 -0.74 8.24 -0.86
C ILE A 45 0.33 9.32 -0.72
N PHE A 46 1.21 9.36 -1.71
CA PHE A 46 2.17 10.44 -1.91
C PHE A 46 1.73 11.31 -3.10
N ASP A 47 1.52 12.60 -2.85
CA ASP A 47 1.13 13.56 -3.87
C ASP A 47 2.31 14.46 -4.25
N ALA A 48 2.97 14.12 -5.36
CA ALA A 48 4.12 14.87 -5.86
C ALA A 48 3.78 16.31 -6.28
N SER A 49 2.52 16.65 -6.49
CA SER A 49 2.13 18.00 -6.88
C SER A 49 2.30 19.04 -5.77
N GLN A 50 2.38 18.59 -4.51
CA GLN A 50 2.59 19.47 -3.36
C GLN A 50 4.07 19.84 -3.14
N SER A 51 5.01 19.20 -3.82
CA SER A 51 6.45 19.46 -3.69
C SER A 51 6.97 20.59 -4.59
N SER A 52 6.11 21.29 -5.32
CA SER A 52 6.50 22.27 -6.36
C SER A 52 6.65 23.72 -5.87
N GLY A 53 6.58 24.00 -4.57
CA GLY A 53 6.84 25.33 -4.00
C GLY A 53 8.32 25.49 -3.63
N VAL A 54 9.03 26.38 -4.32
CA VAL A 54 10.46 26.69 -4.08
C VAL A 54 10.67 27.53 -2.80
N ASP A 55 9.59 28.00 -2.19
CA ASP A 55 9.65 28.82 -0.99
C ASP A 55 8.94 28.11 0.17
N GLU A 56 9.72 27.89 1.24
CA GLU A 56 9.40 27.26 2.51
C GLU A 56 9.24 25.73 2.45
N VAL A 57 10.30 25.06 2.90
CA VAL A 57 10.23 23.74 3.53
C VAL A 57 9.39 23.88 4.81
N SER A 58 8.10 24.16 4.63
CA SER A 58 7.11 23.85 5.63
C SER A 58 7.03 22.35 5.68
N SER A 59 7.25 21.77 6.85
CA SER A 59 7.10 20.34 7.17
C SER A 59 5.64 19.88 6.98
N GLY A 60 5.06 20.14 5.79
CA GLY A 60 3.79 19.60 5.38
C GLY A 60 3.98 18.14 5.03
N ASN A 61 3.20 17.26 5.63
CA ASN A 61 3.21 15.85 5.31
C ASN A 61 3.02 15.64 3.81
N LEU A 62 4.06 15.16 3.13
CA LEU A 62 4.03 14.83 1.71
C LEU A 62 3.11 13.63 1.43
N THR A 63 2.67 12.95 2.48
CA THR A 63 1.75 11.82 2.41
C THR A 63 0.42 12.18 3.06
N LYS A 64 -0.63 11.55 2.56
CA LYS A 64 -2.00 11.66 3.07
C LYS A 64 -2.60 10.27 3.19
N VAL A 65 -3.31 10.04 4.28
CA VAL A 65 -4.10 8.83 4.49
C VAL A 65 -5.55 9.10 4.05
N ILE A 66 -6.09 8.20 3.24
CA ILE A 66 -7.48 8.28 2.72
C ILE A 66 -8.16 6.96 2.98
N THR A 67 -9.37 7.02 3.55
CA THR A 67 -10.21 5.85 3.74
C THR A 67 -11.35 5.83 2.72
N VAL A 68 -11.58 4.66 2.14
CA VAL A 68 -12.67 4.35 1.21
C VAL A 68 -13.29 3.01 1.56
N LYS A 69 -14.50 2.76 1.05
CA LYS A 69 -15.27 1.54 1.34
C LYS A 69 -15.78 0.92 0.05
N GLY A 70 -16.05 -0.38 0.10
CA GLY A 70 -16.63 -1.10 -1.02
C GLY A 70 -17.10 -2.49 -0.62
N GLU A 71 -17.98 -3.06 -1.42
CA GLU A 71 -18.45 -4.45 -1.23
C GLU A 71 -17.29 -5.45 -1.35
N ASP A 72 -16.33 -5.11 -2.21
CA ASP A 72 -15.07 -5.82 -2.39
C ASP A 72 -13.89 -4.83 -2.52
N ILE A 73 -12.67 -5.36 -2.54
CA ILE A 73 -11.45 -4.54 -2.62
C ILE A 73 -11.39 -3.77 -3.95
N SER A 74 -11.91 -4.34 -5.04
CA SER A 74 -11.91 -3.70 -6.35
C SER A 74 -12.80 -2.45 -6.35
N SER A 75 -14.03 -2.58 -5.88
CA SER A 75 -14.98 -1.46 -5.77
C SER A 75 -14.49 -0.35 -4.84
N ALA A 76 -13.84 -0.72 -3.73
CA ALA A 76 -13.21 0.25 -2.85
C ALA A 76 -12.03 1.00 -3.54
N MET A 77 -11.24 0.31 -4.36
CA MET A 77 -10.15 0.94 -5.13
C MET A 77 -10.68 1.83 -6.26
N ASP A 78 -11.82 1.47 -6.86
CA ASP A 78 -12.50 2.31 -7.84
C ASP A 78 -13.03 3.59 -7.18
N GLU A 79 -13.62 3.50 -5.99
CA GLU A 79 -14.02 4.66 -5.19
C GLU A 79 -12.82 5.56 -4.86
N LEU A 80 -11.67 4.97 -4.48
CA LEU A 80 -10.44 5.72 -4.25
C LEU A 80 -10.02 6.51 -5.49
N THR A 81 -10.08 5.88 -6.66
CA THR A 81 -9.73 6.52 -7.93
C THR A 81 -10.64 7.71 -8.22
N LEU A 82 -11.94 7.55 -8.02
CA LEU A 82 -12.93 8.62 -8.20
C LEU A 82 -12.71 9.76 -7.20
N LYS A 83 -12.42 9.44 -5.94
CA LYS A 83 -12.20 10.41 -4.86
C LYS A 83 -10.94 11.25 -5.05
N ILE A 84 -9.89 10.65 -5.62
CA ILE A 84 -8.61 11.34 -5.85
C ILE A 84 -8.64 12.09 -7.18
N GLY A 85 -9.33 11.59 -8.21
CA GLY A 85 -9.39 12.21 -9.54
C GLY A 85 -8.05 12.24 -10.28
N LYS A 86 -7.07 11.41 -9.87
CA LYS A 86 -5.74 11.29 -10.46
C LYS A 86 -5.44 9.85 -10.83
N THR A 87 -4.46 9.64 -11.70
CA THR A 87 -3.95 8.30 -12.00
C THR A 87 -3.19 7.72 -10.82
N LEU A 88 -3.60 6.55 -10.35
CA LEU A 88 -2.96 5.87 -9.23
C LEU A 88 -1.81 4.98 -9.71
N ILE A 89 -0.65 5.13 -9.08
CA ILE A 89 0.52 4.26 -9.29
C ILE A 89 0.61 3.27 -8.13
N TYR A 90 0.39 2.00 -8.44
CA TYR A 90 0.37 0.89 -7.47
C TYR A 90 1.74 0.23 -7.27
N SER A 91 2.66 0.38 -8.21
CA SER A 91 3.94 -0.31 -8.24
C SER A 91 4.93 0.11 -7.14
N GLN A 92 4.63 1.15 -6.39
CA GLN A 92 5.48 1.68 -5.32
C GLN A 92 4.99 1.31 -3.92
N LYS A 93 3.94 0.48 -3.81
CA LYS A 93 3.47 -0.03 -2.50
C LYS A 93 4.61 -0.72 -1.76
N ARG A 94 4.71 -0.45 -0.47
CA ARG A 94 5.74 -0.97 0.44
C ARG A 94 5.19 -2.06 1.34
N VAL A 95 3.97 -1.83 1.85
CA VAL A 95 3.33 -2.69 2.84
C VAL A 95 1.83 -2.76 2.59
N VAL A 96 1.26 -3.94 2.85
CA VAL A 96 -0.18 -4.15 3.00
C VAL A 96 -0.43 -4.72 4.38
N VAL A 97 -1.28 -4.06 5.15
CA VAL A 97 -1.69 -4.48 6.49
C VAL A 97 -3.12 -4.97 6.42
N ILE A 98 -3.40 -6.16 6.93
CA ILE A 98 -4.71 -6.80 6.83
C ILE A 98 -5.23 -7.12 8.23
N SER A 99 -6.41 -6.62 8.58
CA SER A 99 -7.00 -6.94 9.88
C SER A 99 -7.47 -8.39 9.95
N LYS A 100 -7.57 -8.90 11.18
CA LYS A 100 -8.12 -10.24 11.46
C LYS A 100 -9.49 -10.43 10.84
N ASP A 101 -10.35 -9.41 10.89
CA ASP A 101 -11.73 -9.50 10.37
C ASP A 101 -11.73 -9.60 8.84
N ALA A 102 -10.86 -8.86 8.16
CA ALA A 102 -10.67 -8.99 6.72
C ALA A 102 -10.07 -10.36 6.34
N LEU A 103 -9.10 -10.88 7.11
CA LEU A 103 -8.55 -12.21 6.89
C LEU A 103 -9.60 -13.32 7.08
N SER A 104 -10.56 -13.11 7.97
CA SER A 104 -11.68 -14.05 8.21
C SER A 104 -12.61 -14.18 7.01
N GLN A 105 -12.63 -13.20 6.09
CA GLN A 105 -13.36 -13.30 4.81
C GLN A 105 -12.65 -14.21 3.78
N GLY A 106 -11.48 -14.72 4.14
CA GLY A 106 -10.65 -15.60 3.33
C GLY A 106 -9.42 -14.90 2.77
N VAL A 107 -8.25 -15.39 3.15
CA VAL A 107 -6.96 -14.85 2.69
C VAL A 107 -6.88 -14.78 1.17
N THR A 108 -7.39 -15.81 0.48
CA THR A 108 -7.40 -15.86 -0.98
C THR A 108 -8.22 -14.74 -1.60
N ASN A 109 -9.38 -14.41 -1.03
CA ASN A 109 -10.23 -13.33 -1.53
C ASN A 109 -9.55 -11.98 -1.40
N VAL A 110 -8.89 -11.73 -0.27
CA VAL A 110 -8.14 -10.49 -0.04
C VAL A 110 -6.94 -10.40 -0.97
N MET A 111 -6.23 -11.52 -1.17
CA MET A 111 -5.02 -11.58 -2.00
C MET A 111 -5.32 -11.53 -3.49
N ASP A 112 -6.48 -12.03 -3.93
CA ASP A 112 -6.82 -12.19 -5.35
C ASP A 112 -6.73 -10.87 -6.13
N PHE A 113 -7.22 -9.79 -5.54
CA PHE A 113 -7.11 -8.44 -6.13
C PHE A 113 -5.64 -8.08 -6.42
N PHE A 114 -4.77 -8.25 -5.44
CA PHE A 114 -3.36 -7.85 -5.56
C PHE A 114 -2.56 -8.79 -6.46
N VAL A 115 -2.90 -10.06 -6.49
CA VAL A 115 -2.26 -11.08 -7.36
C VAL A 115 -2.66 -10.87 -8.82
N ARG A 116 -3.93 -10.53 -9.09
CA ARG A 116 -4.42 -10.26 -10.45
C ARG A 116 -3.97 -8.91 -10.98
N ASP A 117 -3.77 -7.93 -10.10
CA ASP A 117 -3.25 -6.62 -10.50
C ASP A 117 -1.76 -6.72 -10.84
N TYR A 118 -1.46 -6.85 -12.14
CA TYR A 118 -0.09 -6.91 -12.67
C TYR A 118 0.79 -5.71 -12.27
N LYS A 119 0.21 -4.63 -11.76
CA LYS A 119 0.93 -3.46 -11.26
C LYS A 119 1.42 -3.64 -9.83
N THR A 120 0.96 -4.64 -9.10
CA THR A 120 1.43 -4.95 -7.76
C THR A 120 2.73 -5.76 -7.83
N ARG A 121 3.77 -5.30 -7.15
CA ARG A 121 5.02 -6.08 -7.04
C ARG A 121 4.84 -7.23 -6.07
N SER A 122 5.37 -8.39 -6.41
CA SER A 122 5.36 -9.57 -5.54
C SER A 122 6.15 -9.39 -4.23
N SER A 123 7.08 -8.44 -4.20
CA SER A 123 7.95 -8.11 -3.05
C SER A 123 7.33 -7.11 -2.06
N VAL A 124 6.06 -6.75 -2.19
CA VAL A 124 5.36 -5.93 -1.21
C VAL A 124 5.17 -6.73 0.07
N LEU A 125 5.56 -6.17 1.22
CA LEU A 125 5.43 -6.84 2.50
C LEU A 125 3.98 -6.90 2.96
N VAL A 126 3.62 -8.00 3.60
CA VAL A 126 2.27 -8.23 4.14
C VAL A 126 2.36 -8.49 5.63
N ALA A 127 1.50 -7.84 6.38
CA ALA A 127 1.35 -8.03 7.81
C ALA A 127 -0.13 -8.11 8.20
N ALA A 128 -0.41 -8.65 9.37
CA ALA A 128 -1.75 -8.71 9.93
C ALA A 128 -1.89 -7.80 11.15
N THR A 129 -3.13 -7.53 11.56
CA THR A 129 -3.47 -6.99 12.88
C THR A 129 -4.48 -7.90 13.57
N VAL A 130 -4.43 -7.96 14.90
CA VAL A 130 -5.32 -8.84 15.69
C VAL A 130 -6.14 -8.05 16.70
N ASN A 131 -5.53 -7.13 17.43
CA ASN A 131 -6.15 -6.36 18.51
C ASN A 131 -6.55 -4.94 18.11
N CYS A 132 -6.15 -4.50 16.92
CA CYS A 132 -6.45 -3.18 16.36
C CYS A 132 -6.86 -3.31 14.89
N THR A 133 -7.37 -2.24 14.31
CA THR A 133 -7.68 -2.19 12.88
C THR A 133 -6.42 -1.94 12.05
N ALA A 134 -6.46 -2.31 10.78
CA ALA A 134 -5.40 -1.93 9.85
C ALA A 134 -5.35 -0.40 9.66
N ALA A 135 -6.50 0.27 9.75
CA ALA A 135 -6.59 1.72 9.74
C ALA A 135 -5.82 2.36 10.90
N ASP A 136 -5.91 1.80 12.12
CA ASP A 136 -5.17 2.30 13.29
C ASP A 136 -3.66 2.23 13.04
N VAL A 137 -3.17 1.10 12.52
CA VAL A 137 -1.74 0.91 12.20
C VAL A 137 -1.28 1.87 11.10
N MET A 138 -2.08 2.07 10.06
CA MET A 138 -1.75 2.99 8.97
C MET A 138 -1.76 4.46 9.39
N SER A 139 -2.58 4.81 10.39
CA SER A 139 -2.70 6.16 10.94
C SER A 139 -1.80 6.37 12.16
N ALA A 140 -1.22 5.31 12.73
CA ALA A 140 -0.23 5.42 13.79
C ALA A 140 0.94 6.27 13.30
N ASN A 141 1.39 7.21 14.13
CA ASN A 141 2.42 8.19 13.77
C ASN A 141 2.00 9.26 12.72
N GLU A 142 0.72 9.35 12.35
CA GLU A 142 0.23 10.43 11.49
C GLU A 142 0.57 11.78 12.15
N GLY A 143 1.30 12.63 11.43
CA GLY A 143 1.78 13.92 11.95
C GLY A 143 3.19 13.90 12.55
N ASN A 144 3.69 12.79 13.04
CA ASN A 144 5.06 12.66 13.57
C ASN A 144 6.04 12.12 12.52
N VAL A 145 5.51 11.42 11.52
CA VAL A 145 6.30 10.74 10.51
C VAL A 145 5.83 11.12 9.11
N SER A 146 6.79 11.45 8.26
CA SER A 146 6.48 11.85 6.89
C SER A 146 6.03 10.70 5.99
N PHE A 147 6.30 9.44 6.36
CA PHE A 147 6.04 8.26 5.52
C PHE A 147 5.70 7.03 6.37
N PRO A 148 4.47 6.90 6.90
CA PRO A 148 4.03 5.77 7.73
C PRO A 148 4.32 4.39 7.11
N ALA A 149 3.93 4.15 5.86
CA ALA A 149 4.17 2.86 5.19
C ALA A 149 5.65 2.50 5.06
N ARG A 150 6.54 3.48 4.96
CA ARG A 150 7.98 3.24 4.96
C ARG A 150 8.45 2.78 6.32
N GLU A 151 7.96 3.37 7.39
CA GLU A 151 8.33 2.96 8.75
C GLU A 151 7.84 1.55 9.06
N LEU A 152 6.60 1.22 8.72
CA LEU A 152 6.07 -0.13 8.86
C LEU A 152 6.95 -1.15 8.09
N GLN A 153 7.40 -0.81 6.90
CA GLN A 153 8.32 -1.65 6.14
C GLN A 153 9.67 -1.84 6.86
N GLU A 154 10.23 -0.78 7.41
CA GLU A 154 11.51 -0.84 8.14
C GLU A 154 11.37 -1.61 9.46
N LEU A 155 10.23 -1.51 10.16
CA LEU A 155 9.93 -2.31 11.34
C LEU A 155 9.93 -3.82 11.01
N LEU A 156 9.26 -4.23 9.93
CA LEU A 156 9.24 -5.63 9.50
C LEU A 156 10.64 -6.16 9.17
N LYS A 157 11.42 -5.39 8.43
CA LYS A 157 12.80 -5.76 8.08
C LYS A 157 13.70 -5.83 9.30
N SER A 158 13.64 -4.84 10.17
CA SER A 158 14.41 -4.79 11.41
C SER A 158 14.01 -5.92 12.36
N GLY A 159 12.71 -6.19 12.49
CA GLY A 159 12.18 -7.29 13.28
C GLY A 159 12.69 -8.65 12.79
N LYS A 160 12.78 -8.88 11.49
CA LYS A 160 13.39 -10.08 10.88
C LYS A 160 14.87 -10.20 11.23
N ILE A 161 15.64 -9.13 11.06
CA ILE A 161 17.09 -9.13 11.33
C ILE A 161 17.36 -9.46 12.81
N ASN A 162 16.54 -8.92 13.70
CA ASN A 162 16.69 -9.10 15.14
C ASN A 162 16.00 -10.38 15.66
N GLY A 163 15.35 -11.16 14.81
CA GLY A 163 14.68 -12.42 15.17
C GLY A 163 13.37 -12.26 15.96
N TYR A 164 12.77 -11.06 15.96
CA TYR A 164 11.50 -10.81 16.64
C TYR A 164 10.29 -11.22 15.80
N THR A 165 10.42 -11.14 14.46
CA THR A 165 9.35 -11.48 13.55
C THR A 165 9.88 -12.10 12.27
N THR A 166 8.98 -12.46 11.36
CA THR A 166 9.30 -12.94 10.02
C THR A 166 8.90 -11.90 8.98
N GLU A 167 9.58 -11.87 7.87
CA GLU A 167 9.23 -11.03 6.72
C GLU A 167 8.48 -11.90 5.72
N VAL A 168 7.26 -11.51 5.41
CA VAL A 168 6.39 -12.19 4.43
C VAL A 168 5.98 -11.19 3.38
N ASP A 169 6.24 -11.51 2.13
CA ASP A 169 5.77 -10.75 0.97
C ASP A 169 4.63 -11.49 0.24
N PHE A 170 4.05 -10.85 -0.78
CA PHE A 170 2.97 -11.45 -1.55
C PHE A 170 3.36 -12.76 -2.23
N ALA A 171 4.60 -12.89 -2.70
CA ALA A 171 5.07 -14.13 -3.31
C ALA A 171 5.06 -15.27 -2.29
N THR A 172 5.70 -15.05 -1.15
CA THR A 172 5.77 -16.01 -0.04
C THR A 172 4.36 -16.37 0.48
N LEU A 173 3.50 -15.38 0.70
CA LEU A 173 2.13 -15.64 1.17
C LEU A 173 1.33 -16.46 0.16
N THR A 174 1.49 -16.17 -1.14
CA THR A 174 0.83 -16.93 -2.21
C THR A 174 1.30 -18.39 -2.25
N GLU A 175 2.59 -18.65 -2.02
CA GLU A 175 3.13 -19.99 -1.93
C GLU A 175 2.58 -20.73 -0.71
N LEU A 176 2.61 -20.09 0.46
CA LEU A 176 2.10 -20.67 1.70
C LEU A 176 0.60 -21.01 1.63
N THR A 177 -0.20 -20.18 0.95
CA THR A 177 -1.65 -20.44 0.81
C THR A 177 -1.98 -21.55 -0.19
N LYS A 178 -1.09 -21.87 -1.12
CA LYS A 178 -1.26 -22.97 -2.09
C LYS A 178 -0.79 -24.31 -1.56
N ASP A 179 0.14 -24.31 -0.62
CA ASP A 179 0.68 -25.53 -0.03
C ASP A 179 -0.36 -26.16 0.92
N LYS A 180 -0.70 -27.40 0.69
CA LYS A 180 -1.65 -28.17 1.52
C LYS A 180 -1.06 -28.63 2.87
N TYR A 181 0.24 -28.61 3.00
CA TYR A 181 0.96 -29.16 4.15
C TYR A 181 1.54 -28.09 5.07
N THR A 182 1.54 -26.82 4.65
CA THR A 182 2.09 -25.70 5.40
C THR A 182 0.97 -24.74 5.77
N SER A 183 0.95 -24.29 7.02
CA SER A 183 0.05 -23.22 7.45
C SER A 183 0.63 -21.86 7.05
N ALA A 184 -0.18 -21.03 6.43
CA ALA A 184 0.20 -19.65 6.18
C ALA A 184 0.34 -18.88 7.51
N TYR A 185 1.34 -18.04 7.58
CA TYR A 185 1.62 -17.18 8.73
C TYR A 185 1.92 -15.75 8.26
N LEU A 186 1.64 -14.78 9.12
CA LEU A 186 1.91 -13.37 8.87
C LEU A 186 2.52 -12.73 10.14
N PRO A 187 3.44 -11.77 9.98
CA PRO A 187 3.83 -10.90 11.09
C PRO A 187 2.62 -10.08 11.53
N VAL A 188 2.55 -9.76 12.81
CA VAL A 188 1.42 -9.04 13.41
C VAL A 188 1.89 -7.70 13.92
N PHE A 189 1.21 -6.64 13.51
CA PHE A 189 1.31 -5.32 14.13
C PHE A 189 0.29 -5.16 15.24
N ASP A 190 0.68 -4.45 16.27
CA ASP A 190 -0.18 -3.95 17.34
C ASP A 190 0.06 -2.46 17.57
N ILE A 191 -0.80 -1.81 18.35
CA ILE A 191 -0.70 -0.40 18.66
C ILE A 191 -0.19 -0.23 20.09
N GLN A 192 0.88 0.53 20.24
CA GLN A 192 1.40 0.94 21.53
C GLN A 192 1.21 2.44 21.73
N ASN A 193 0.67 2.82 22.88
CA ASN A 193 0.49 4.20 23.27
C ASN A 193 1.59 4.59 24.26
N SER A 194 2.34 5.65 23.94
CA SER A 194 3.35 6.23 24.82
C SER A 194 3.06 7.72 25.03
N GLY A 195 2.37 8.04 26.12
CA GLY A 195 1.95 9.41 26.41
C GLY A 195 0.87 9.91 25.44
N LYS A 196 1.21 10.90 24.59
CA LYS A 196 0.32 11.42 23.54
C LYS A 196 0.54 10.79 22.17
N ASP A 197 1.59 10.02 22.02
CA ASP A 197 1.98 9.44 20.75
C ASP A 197 1.50 7.99 20.64
N THR A 198 1.02 7.61 19.47
CA THR A 198 0.56 6.27 19.13
C THR A 198 1.53 5.68 18.12
N PHE A 199 2.08 4.51 18.40
CA PHE A 199 3.06 3.84 17.55
C PHE A 199 2.56 2.47 17.13
N ALA A 200 2.83 2.08 15.88
CA ALA A 200 2.74 0.69 15.46
C ALA A 200 3.95 -0.09 15.99
N ALA A 201 3.71 -1.25 16.54
CA ALA A 201 4.73 -2.19 17.05
C ALA A 201 4.51 -3.59 16.49
N LEU A 202 5.58 -4.40 16.48
CA LEU A 202 5.55 -5.82 16.09
C LEU A 202 5.32 -6.70 17.29
#